data_314948b8d7d693d0643ad37517733e5f
#
_entry.id   314948b8d7d693d0643ad37517733e5f
#
_cell.length_a   1.000
_cell.length_b   1.000
_cell.length_c   1.000
_cell.angle_alpha   90.00
_cell.angle_beta   90.00
_cell.angle_gamma   90.00
#
_symmetry.space_group_name_H-M   'P 1'
#
loop_
_entity.id
_entity.type
_entity.pdbx_description
1 polymer ?
#
loop_
_entity_poly.entity_id
_entity_poly.type
_entity_poly.pdbx_seq_one_letter_code
_entity_poly.pdbx_strand_id
1 'polypeptide(L)'
;MNCSCIHISHPLSGYVIALLAGLVVGVLHSSIAELQAQQRQDVWFQSSNVLSRQVALQDTSLTPRQAEKKYEDTIYELHGELVKPQPSRESKGEIFLDPNSQLHPAIVFLVGSGPNSTHTGLYTDFVRENLEQIFLQHGVALMYFDKRGVGLSEGRWHRTDLYERADDARAAVQFLQQHPDIDPKRIGVVGHSQGGTVAQILGHLYGDSLAFIASLAAPTYDTQRRITHEYYNGFLCSSEPEEVARDKSEKKAISDLNWVNAFPLIKTWRHLSELSEFSPAPHLAQLRLPSYFAFAELDYYVSAEWGVSALKKAAGNLANTTIQVFPGLDHDFRQTADVCAGAELDLDERRQNDASKNRALEEAKSTDALESDELRQKKPNYSKDFQRNFQQWVLAEFRLNIL
;
A
#
# COMPACT_ATOMS: atom_id res chain seq x y z
N MET A 1 61.29 -43.42 46.74
CA MET A 1 61.61 -42.22 45.98
C MET A 1 60.38 -41.80 45.18
N ASN A 2 59.69 -40.82 45.69
CA ASN A 2 58.39 -40.35 45.12
C ASN A 2 58.66 -39.31 44.04
N CYS A 3 58.06 -39.57 42.88
CA CYS A 3 58.05 -38.55 41.79
C CYS A 3 56.59 -38.00 41.66
N SER A 4 56.38 -36.77 42.12
CA SER A 4 55.08 -36.08 42.04
C SER A 4 54.95 -35.41 40.66
N CYS A 5 53.97 -35.84 39.91
CA CYS A 5 53.57 -35.14 38.68
C CYS A 5 52.62 -33.98 39.03
N ILE A 6 53.00 -32.78 38.67
CA ILE A 6 52.16 -31.55 38.76
C ILE A 6 51.29 -31.50 37.50
N HIS A 7 49.96 -31.57 37.70
CA HIS A 7 48.99 -31.30 36.66
C HIS A 7 48.72 -29.80 36.62
N ILE A 8 49.10 -29.13 35.53
CA ILE A 8 48.72 -27.75 35.26
C ILE A 8 47.53 -27.80 34.26
N SER A 9 46.34 -27.57 34.76
CA SER A 9 45.13 -27.38 33.94
C SER A 9 45.01 -25.90 33.59
N HIS A 10 45.21 -25.52 32.36
CA HIS A 10 44.93 -24.18 31.85
C HIS A 10 43.49 -24.06 31.41
N PRO A 11 42.69 -23.06 31.86
CA PRO A 11 41.35 -22.78 31.38
C PRO A 11 41.41 -21.72 30.28
N LEU A 12 41.98 -22.03 29.11
CA LEU A 12 42.06 -21.13 27.96
C LEU A 12 41.12 -21.51 26.80
N SER A 13 40.43 -22.65 26.88
CA SER A 13 39.61 -23.10 25.75
C SER A 13 38.21 -22.45 25.68
N GLY A 14 37.66 -21.97 26.82
CA GLY A 14 36.33 -21.39 26.86
C GLY A 14 36.21 -19.99 26.23
N TYR A 15 37.22 -19.16 26.44
CA TYR A 15 37.21 -17.78 25.90
C TYR A 15 37.45 -17.68 24.39
N VAL A 16 38.22 -18.60 23.83
CA VAL A 16 38.48 -18.61 22.39
C VAL A 16 37.24 -19.09 21.61
N ILE A 17 36.49 -20.05 22.16
CA ILE A 17 35.24 -20.53 21.53
C ILE A 17 34.15 -19.46 21.62
N ALA A 18 34.03 -18.72 22.71
CA ALA A 18 33.07 -17.64 22.86
C ALA A 18 33.38 -16.44 21.94
N LEU A 19 34.66 -16.09 21.75
CA LEU A 19 35.09 -15.03 20.83
C LEU A 19 34.86 -15.46 19.36
N LEU A 20 35.13 -16.69 18.99
CA LEU A 20 34.87 -17.22 17.66
C LEU A 20 33.36 -17.31 17.36
N ALA A 21 32.55 -17.73 18.33
CA ALA A 21 31.10 -17.75 18.19
C ALA A 21 30.51 -16.33 18.05
N GLY A 22 30.99 -15.37 18.83
CA GLY A 22 30.60 -13.95 18.71
C GLY A 22 30.99 -13.33 17.36
N LEU A 23 32.18 -13.64 16.85
CA LEU A 23 32.64 -13.19 15.53
C LEU A 23 31.82 -13.83 14.38
N VAL A 24 31.52 -15.10 14.48
CA VAL A 24 30.69 -15.80 13.47
C VAL A 24 29.24 -15.29 13.46
N VAL A 25 28.66 -15.04 14.64
CA VAL A 25 27.33 -14.46 14.76
C VAL A 25 27.34 -12.99 14.24
N GLY A 26 28.34 -12.20 14.57
CA GLY A 26 28.49 -10.83 14.06
C GLY A 26 28.66 -10.77 12.54
N VAL A 27 29.47 -11.65 11.96
CA VAL A 27 29.66 -11.75 10.50
C VAL A 27 28.41 -12.26 9.81
N LEU A 28 27.67 -13.21 10.40
CA LEU A 28 26.39 -13.66 9.86
C LEU A 28 25.31 -12.57 9.91
N HIS A 29 25.24 -11.77 10.97
CA HIS A 29 24.29 -10.64 11.06
C HIS A 29 24.64 -9.51 10.08
N SER A 30 25.92 -9.15 9.93
CA SER A 30 26.33 -8.17 8.93
C SER A 30 26.08 -8.66 7.51
N SER A 31 26.34 -9.96 7.23
CA SER A 31 26.09 -10.56 5.91
C SER A 31 24.59 -10.63 5.59
N ILE A 32 23.73 -10.90 6.56
CA ILE A 32 22.26 -10.90 6.37
C ILE A 32 21.74 -9.46 6.14
N ALA A 33 22.24 -8.48 6.89
CA ALA A 33 21.89 -7.09 6.70
C ALA A 33 22.38 -6.55 5.33
N GLU A 34 23.57 -6.93 4.91
CA GLU A 34 24.14 -6.58 3.60
C GLU A 34 23.41 -7.29 2.44
N LEU A 35 22.98 -8.55 2.62
CA LEU A 35 22.13 -9.24 1.67
C LEU A 35 20.72 -8.61 1.58
N GLN A 36 20.13 -8.19 2.71
CA GLN A 36 18.85 -7.47 2.71
C GLN A 36 18.96 -6.07 2.07
N ALA A 37 20.07 -5.36 2.28
CA ALA A 37 20.34 -4.07 1.65
C ALA A 37 20.47 -4.18 0.12
N GLN A 38 21.04 -5.27 -0.40
CA GLN A 38 21.21 -5.51 -1.84
C GLN A 38 19.89 -5.81 -2.59
N GLN A 39 18.79 -6.08 -1.89
CA GLN A 39 17.48 -6.35 -2.50
C GLN A 39 16.67 -5.08 -2.76
N ARG A 40 16.95 -4.00 -2.04
CA ARG A 40 16.22 -2.75 -2.10
C ARG A 40 17.02 -1.73 -2.89
N GLN A 41 16.36 -1.12 -3.85
CA GLN A 41 16.95 -0.10 -4.72
C GLN A 41 16.07 1.14 -4.67
N ASP A 42 16.64 2.26 -4.19
CA ASP A 42 16.01 3.55 -4.37
C ASP A 42 15.89 3.86 -5.86
N VAL A 43 14.72 4.29 -6.28
CA VAL A 43 14.43 4.61 -7.67
C VAL A 43 13.81 5.99 -7.78
N TRP A 44 14.16 6.67 -8.88
CA TRP A 44 13.60 7.96 -9.26
C TRP A 44 13.00 7.85 -10.64
N PHE A 45 11.81 8.39 -10.83
CA PHE A 45 11.13 8.39 -12.11
C PHE A 45 10.28 9.63 -12.30
N GLN A 46 10.04 9.99 -13.55
CA GLN A 46 9.28 11.18 -13.90
C GLN A 46 7.83 10.86 -14.16
N SER A 47 6.93 11.65 -13.59
CA SER A 47 5.49 11.62 -13.82
C SER A 47 5.03 12.92 -14.47
N SER A 48 4.05 12.80 -15.36
CA SER A 48 3.41 13.94 -16.04
C SER A 48 1.91 13.67 -16.22
N ASN A 49 1.12 14.75 -16.29
CA ASN A 49 -0.34 14.75 -16.31
C ASN A 49 -0.91 14.32 -17.68
N VAL A 50 -0.82 13.03 -18.03
CA VAL A 50 -1.28 12.48 -19.33
C VAL A 50 -2.73 12.02 -19.26
N LEU A 51 -3.05 11.10 -18.31
CA LEU A 51 -4.40 10.55 -18.16
C LEU A 51 -5.37 11.62 -17.63
N SER A 52 -4.92 12.42 -16.66
CA SER A 52 -5.70 13.52 -16.11
C SER A 52 -6.09 14.57 -17.18
N ARG A 53 -5.17 14.93 -18.05
CA ARG A 53 -5.46 15.83 -19.21
C ARG A 53 -6.40 15.17 -20.19
N GLN A 54 -6.23 13.89 -20.51
CA GLN A 54 -7.14 13.15 -21.40
C GLN A 54 -8.57 13.15 -20.87
N VAL A 55 -8.76 12.90 -19.58
CA VAL A 55 -10.07 12.94 -18.92
C VAL A 55 -10.67 14.34 -18.97
N ALA A 56 -9.89 15.38 -18.65
CA ALA A 56 -10.36 16.75 -18.69
C ALA A 56 -10.82 17.19 -20.10
N LEU A 57 -10.13 16.73 -21.17
CA LEU A 57 -10.53 17.02 -22.56
C LEU A 57 -11.82 16.32 -22.96
N GLN A 58 -12.20 15.24 -22.29
CA GLN A 58 -13.47 14.52 -22.52
C GLN A 58 -14.62 15.06 -21.65
N ASP A 59 -14.32 15.93 -20.67
CA ASP A 59 -15.31 16.51 -19.79
C ASP A 59 -16.09 17.63 -20.52
N THR A 60 -17.31 17.32 -20.91
CA THR A 60 -18.20 18.23 -21.66
C THR A 60 -18.65 19.47 -20.84
N SER A 61 -18.44 19.46 -19.50
CA SER A 61 -18.69 20.63 -18.65
C SER A 61 -17.59 21.69 -18.73
N LEU A 62 -16.42 21.32 -19.27
CA LEU A 62 -15.26 22.20 -19.44
C LEU A 62 -15.16 22.66 -20.89
N THR A 63 -14.78 23.93 -21.08
CA THR A 63 -14.29 24.38 -22.39
C THR A 63 -12.89 23.79 -22.65
N PRO A 64 -12.46 23.61 -23.93
CA PRO A 64 -11.12 23.09 -24.24
C PRO A 64 -10.00 23.85 -23.52
N ARG A 65 -10.13 25.17 -23.42
CA ARG A 65 -9.15 26.02 -22.70
C ARG A 65 -9.15 25.80 -21.18
N GLN A 66 -10.31 25.48 -20.59
CA GLN A 66 -10.39 25.10 -19.16
C GLN A 66 -9.80 23.73 -18.91
N ALA A 67 -10.07 22.76 -19.78
CA ALA A 67 -9.51 21.43 -19.71
C ALA A 67 -7.97 21.45 -19.81
N GLU A 68 -7.40 22.22 -20.76
CA GLU A 68 -5.95 22.40 -20.88
C GLU A 68 -5.31 23.07 -19.66
N LYS A 69 -6.03 24.00 -19.02
CA LYS A 69 -5.54 24.70 -17.82
C LYS A 69 -5.73 23.93 -16.52
N LYS A 70 -6.64 22.97 -16.48
CA LYS A 70 -6.93 22.21 -15.27
C LYS A 70 -5.71 21.41 -14.81
N TYR A 71 -4.98 20.86 -15.76
CA TYR A 71 -3.77 20.09 -15.49
C TYR A 71 -2.59 20.70 -16.25
N GLU A 72 -1.68 21.32 -15.53
CA GLU A 72 -0.48 21.91 -16.10
C GLU A 72 0.43 20.82 -16.68
N ASP A 73 1.22 21.18 -17.69
CA ASP A 73 2.22 20.29 -18.29
C ASP A 73 3.50 20.29 -17.44
N THR A 74 3.34 19.85 -16.19
CA THR A 74 4.41 19.83 -15.21
C THR A 74 4.93 18.40 -15.09
N ILE A 75 6.24 18.24 -15.11
CA ILE A 75 6.93 16.98 -14.80
C ILE A 75 7.29 17.00 -13.32
N TYR A 76 6.96 15.94 -12.63
CA TYR A 76 7.30 15.70 -11.22
C TYR A 76 8.31 14.57 -11.12
N GLU A 77 9.35 14.76 -10.34
CA GLU A 77 10.27 13.69 -9.98
C GLU A 77 9.73 12.97 -8.74
N LEU A 78 9.52 11.68 -8.86
CA LEU A 78 8.96 10.84 -7.80
C LEU A 78 10.02 9.86 -7.31
N HIS A 79 10.08 9.71 -5.98
CA HIS A 79 10.95 8.77 -5.29
C HIS A 79 10.19 7.51 -4.91
N GLY A 80 10.83 6.36 -5.08
CA GLY A 80 10.29 5.07 -4.71
C GLY A 80 11.38 4.05 -4.40
N GLU A 81 10.95 2.84 -4.16
CA GLU A 81 11.79 1.70 -3.85
C GLU A 81 11.37 0.50 -4.71
N LEU A 82 12.35 -0.12 -5.36
CA LEU A 82 12.18 -1.39 -6.05
C LEU A 82 12.83 -2.51 -5.21
N VAL A 83 12.00 -3.46 -4.76
CA VAL A 83 12.45 -4.63 -4.01
C VAL A 83 12.41 -5.84 -4.93
N LYS A 84 13.56 -6.44 -5.18
CA LYS A 84 13.70 -7.60 -6.07
C LYS A 84 13.82 -8.90 -5.28
N PRO A 85 13.29 -10.01 -5.81
CA PRO A 85 13.51 -11.35 -5.26
C PRO A 85 14.99 -11.69 -5.22
N GLN A 86 15.42 -12.41 -4.17
CA GLN A 86 16.79 -12.96 -4.17
C GLN A 86 16.88 -14.21 -5.05
N PRO A 87 17.99 -14.43 -5.74
CA PRO A 87 18.28 -15.73 -6.30
C PRO A 87 18.43 -16.73 -5.13
N SER A 88 17.46 -17.62 -4.99
CA SER A 88 17.46 -18.64 -3.93
C SER A 88 18.64 -19.58 -4.11
N ARG A 89 19.61 -19.58 -3.18
CA ARG A 89 20.69 -20.60 -3.14
C ARG A 89 20.20 -21.98 -2.71
N GLU A 90 19.02 -22.09 -2.11
CA GLU A 90 18.46 -23.36 -1.60
C GLU A 90 16.93 -23.32 -1.53
N SER A 91 16.23 -23.18 -2.63
CA SER A 91 14.87 -23.69 -2.65
C SER A 91 14.90 -25.11 -3.22
N LYS A 92 14.71 -26.11 -2.36
CA LYS A 92 14.36 -27.48 -2.77
C LYS A 92 12.95 -27.57 -3.39
N GLY A 93 12.33 -26.46 -3.71
CA GLY A 93 11.14 -26.29 -4.50
C GLY A 93 11.51 -25.46 -5.73
N GLU A 94 11.33 -26.03 -6.90
CA GLU A 94 11.60 -25.37 -8.17
C GLU A 94 10.76 -24.08 -8.26
N ILE A 95 11.40 -22.92 -8.12
CA ILE A 95 10.80 -21.67 -8.61
C ILE A 95 10.80 -21.83 -10.12
N PHE A 96 9.69 -22.22 -10.70
CA PHE A 96 9.50 -22.20 -12.14
C PHE A 96 9.25 -20.73 -12.58
N LEU A 97 10.28 -19.90 -12.51
CA LEU A 97 10.42 -18.90 -13.56
C LEU A 97 10.48 -19.70 -14.86
N ASP A 98 9.78 -19.25 -15.89
CA ASP A 98 10.02 -19.79 -17.25
C ASP A 98 11.53 -19.91 -17.39
N PRO A 99 12.10 -21.13 -17.60
CA PRO A 99 13.53 -21.34 -17.65
C PRO A 99 14.23 -20.48 -18.72
N ASN A 100 13.45 -19.89 -19.64
CA ASN A 100 13.89 -18.98 -20.69
C ASN A 100 13.71 -17.50 -20.35
N SER A 101 13.05 -17.14 -19.22
CA SER A 101 12.85 -15.75 -18.80
C SER A 101 13.61 -15.48 -17.51
N GLN A 102 14.69 -14.70 -17.60
CA GLN A 102 15.39 -14.15 -16.44
C GLN A 102 14.65 -12.95 -15.80
N LEU A 103 13.47 -12.57 -16.34
CA LEU A 103 12.74 -11.38 -15.97
C LEU A 103 11.67 -11.68 -14.91
N HIS A 104 11.58 -10.83 -13.91
CA HIS A 104 10.60 -10.93 -12.82
C HIS A 104 9.25 -10.30 -13.22
N PRO A 105 8.10 -10.93 -12.91
CA PRO A 105 6.85 -10.19 -12.81
C PRO A 105 6.96 -9.18 -11.66
N ALA A 106 6.18 -8.09 -11.73
CA ALA A 106 6.24 -7.05 -10.72
C ALA A 106 4.86 -6.53 -10.29
N ILE A 107 4.77 -6.06 -9.07
CA ILE A 107 3.61 -5.37 -8.52
C ILE A 107 4.01 -3.92 -8.18
N VAL A 108 3.23 -2.96 -8.68
CA VAL A 108 3.25 -1.57 -8.19
C VAL A 108 2.21 -1.45 -7.09
N PHE A 109 2.60 -1.01 -5.88
CA PHE A 109 1.69 -0.80 -4.77
C PHE A 109 1.36 0.68 -4.57
N LEU A 110 0.08 0.98 -4.40
CA LEU A 110 -0.47 2.32 -4.23
C LEU A 110 -1.05 2.51 -2.84
N VAL A 111 -0.50 3.45 -2.08
CA VAL A 111 -0.94 3.78 -0.72
C VAL A 111 -2.28 4.53 -0.68
N GLY A 112 -2.95 4.47 0.45
CA GLY A 112 -4.23 5.15 0.71
C GLY A 112 -4.16 6.68 0.80
N SER A 113 -5.16 7.30 1.39
CA SER A 113 -5.33 8.76 1.52
C SER A 113 -4.30 9.40 2.48
N GLY A 114 -4.19 10.73 2.44
CA GLY A 114 -3.29 11.49 3.32
C GLY A 114 -1.81 11.44 2.90
N PRO A 115 -0.90 12.04 3.67
CA PRO A 115 0.53 12.09 3.39
C PRO A 115 1.26 10.81 3.84
N ASN A 116 0.73 9.65 3.47
CA ASN A 116 1.29 8.35 3.83
C ASN A 116 2.40 7.91 2.88
N SER A 117 3.45 7.33 3.45
CA SER A 117 4.60 6.73 2.78
C SER A 117 4.69 5.24 3.12
N THR A 118 5.31 4.46 2.25
CA THR A 118 5.64 3.05 2.52
C THR A 118 6.94 2.89 3.29
N HIS A 119 7.77 3.95 3.31
CA HIS A 119 9.06 3.94 4.00
C HIS A 119 8.94 4.26 5.48
N THR A 120 7.90 4.96 5.88
CA THR A 120 7.68 5.36 7.28
C THR A 120 6.20 5.28 7.63
N GLY A 121 5.89 4.73 8.80
CA GLY A 121 4.57 4.77 9.39
C GLY A 121 3.64 3.64 8.94
N LEU A 122 2.38 3.94 8.81
CA LEU A 122 1.25 3.02 8.69
C LEU A 122 1.43 1.90 7.63
N TYR A 123 2.01 2.22 6.48
CA TYR A 123 2.15 1.26 5.38
C TYR A 123 3.40 0.40 5.44
N THR A 124 4.35 0.66 6.34
CA THR A 124 5.56 -0.16 6.44
C THR A 124 5.25 -1.60 6.81
N ASP A 125 4.43 -1.81 7.83
CA ASP A 125 4.03 -3.15 8.27
C ASP A 125 3.05 -3.80 7.28
N PHE A 126 2.10 -3.03 6.72
CA PHE A 126 1.18 -3.53 5.71
C PHE A 126 1.92 -4.10 4.49
N VAL A 127 2.88 -3.35 3.94
CA VAL A 127 3.67 -3.76 2.77
C VAL A 127 4.52 -4.98 3.10
N ARG A 128 5.21 -4.97 4.24
CA ARG A 128 6.07 -6.08 4.66
C ARG A 128 5.29 -7.38 4.83
N GLU A 129 4.17 -7.34 5.55
CA GLU A 129 3.42 -8.55 5.90
C GLU A 129 2.48 -9.05 4.78
N ASN A 130 1.87 -8.12 4.02
CA ASN A 130 0.87 -8.47 3.00
C ASN A 130 1.41 -8.49 1.56
N LEU A 131 2.63 -8.01 1.32
CA LEU A 131 3.23 -8.02 0.00
C LEU A 131 4.60 -8.67 -0.02
N GLU A 132 5.59 -8.16 0.74
CA GLU A 132 6.96 -8.65 0.66
C GLU A 132 7.08 -10.11 1.06
N GLN A 133 6.55 -10.48 2.24
CA GLN A 133 6.64 -11.85 2.75
C GLN A 133 5.91 -12.87 1.87
N ILE A 134 4.88 -12.44 1.14
CA ILE A 134 4.06 -13.36 0.36
C ILE A 134 4.43 -13.41 -1.13
N PHE A 135 5.09 -12.41 -1.69
CA PHE A 135 5.37 -12.34 -3.12
C PHE A 135 6.85 -12.48 -3.50
N LEU A 136 7.77 -11.93 -2.70
CA LEU A 136 9.21 -12.00 -3.03
C LEU A 136 9.71 -13.44 -3.13
N GLN A 137 9.25 -14.32 -2.25
CA GLN A 137 9.61 -15.74 -2.28
C GLN A 137 9.14 -16.48 -3.55
N HIS A 138 8.18 -15.92 -4.29
CA HIS A 138 7.66 -16.47 -5.54
C HIS A 138 8.25 -15.77 -6.77
N GLY A 139 9.33 -15.03 -6.61
CA GLY A 139 10.02 -14.39 -7.72
C GLY A 139 9.34 -13.11 -8.24
N VAL A 140 8.35 -12.57 -7.53
CA VAL A 140 7.65 -11.33 -7.89
C VAL A 140 8.37 -10.14 -7.28
N ALA A 141 8.78 -9.17 -8.08
CA ALA A 141 9.35 -7.90 -7.63
C ALA A 141 8.24 -6.95 -7.15
N LEU A 142 8.58 -6.06 -6.23
CA LEU A 142 7.65 -5.09 -5.67
C LEU A 142 8.20 -3.68 -5.87
N MET A 143 7.37 -2.76 -6.31
CA MET A 143 7.67 -1.34 -6.38
C MET A 143 6.63 -0.54 -5.62
N TYR A 144 7.08 0.31 -4.75
CA TYR A 144 6.26 1.32 -4.09
C TYR A 144 6.95 2.66 -4.13
N PHE A 145 6.16 3.72 -4.13
CA PHE A 145 6.68 5.06 -4.25
C PHE A 145 5.89 6.04 -3.39
N ASP A 146 6.55 7.09 -2.99
CA ASP A 146 5.93 8.22 -2.32
C ASP A 146 5.15 9.04 -3.34
N LYS A 147 3.86 9.26 -3.08
CA LYS A 147 3.03 10.09 -3.94
C LYS A 147 3.49 11.55 -3.91
N ARG A 148 3.05 12.34 -4.89
CA ARG A 148 3.41 13.76 -5.00
C ARG A 148 3.31 14.49 -3.67
N GLY A 149 4.41 15.17 -3.27
CA GLY A 149 4.51 15.97 -2.05
C GLY A 149 4.56 15.17 -0.75
N VAL A 150 4.94 13.90 -0.83
CA VAL A 150 5.23 13.02 0.31
C VAL A 150 6.67 12.54 0.22
N GLY A 151 7.34 12.39 1.36
CA GLY A 151 8.72 11.93 1.43
C GLY A 151 9.65 12.79 0.59
N LEU A 152 10.36 12.16 -0.36
CA LEU A 152 11.27 12.82 -1.29
C LEU A 152 10.62 13.18 -2.63
N SER A 153 9.38 12.79 -2.89
CA SER A 153 8.67 13.08 -4.13
C SER A 153 8.24 14.53 -4.22
N GLU A 154 8.43 15.13 -5.40
CA GLU A 154 8.00 16.49 -5.69
C GLU A 154 6.47 16.65 -5.68
N GLY A 155 5.99 17.90 -5.62
CA GLY A 155 4.58 18.23 -5.73
C GLY A 155 3.88 18.54 -4.41
N ARG A 156 2.55 18.32 -4.36
CA ARG A 156 1.71 18.69 -3.20
C ARG A 156 0.56 17.69 -3.05
N TRP A 157 0.67 16.72 -2.15
CA TRP A 157 -0.31 15.65 -1.95
C TRP A 157 -1.77 16.14 -1.80
N HIS A 158 -1.99 17.29 -1.17
CA HIS A 158 -3.30 17.87 -0.90
C HIS A 158 -3.92 18.64 -2.07
N ARG A 159 -3.22 18.76 -3.19
CA ARG A 159 -3.68 19.38 -4.44
C ARG A 159 -3.68 18.40 -5.60
N THR A 160 -3.29 17.16 -5.34
CA THR A 160 -3.23 16.10 -6.32
C THR A 160 -4.52 15.31 -6.28
N ASP A 161 -5.26 15.30 -7.37
CA ASP A 161 -6.49 14.52 -7.50
C ASP A 161 -6.21 13.05 -7.84
N LEU A 162 -7.27 12.25 -8.00
CA LEU A 162 -7.15 10.82 -8.25
C LEU A 162 -6.62 10.52 -9.67
N TYR A 163 -6.90 11.40 -10.64
CA TYR A 163 -6.41 11.22 -12.02
C TYR A 163 -4.91 11.52 -12.11
N GLU A 164 -4.44 12.56 -11.45
CA GLU A 164 -3.00 12.84 -11.32
C GLU A 164 -2.27 11.73 -10.57
N ARG A 165 -2.90 11.12 -9.56
CA ARG A 165 -2.36 9.93 -8.88
C ARG A 165 -2.33 8.69 -9.80
N ALA A 166 -3.30 8.56 -10.72
CA ALA A 166 -3.26 7.52 -11.74
C ALA A 166 -2.15 7.77 -12.78
N ASP A 167 -1.82 9.04 -13.08
CA ASP A 167 -0.65 9.40 -13.87
C ASP A 167 0.66 8.98 -13.20
N ASP A 168 0.77 9.18 -11.88
CA ASP A 168 1.94 8.74 -11.11
C ASP A 168 2.08 7.21 -11.11
N ALA A 169 0.98 6.50 -10.94
CA ALA A 169 0.96 5.04 -11.03
C ALA A 169 1.32 4.54 -12.43
N ARG A 170 0.83 5.20 -13.50
CA ARG A 170 1.22 4.94 -14.88
C ARG A 170 2.72 5.11 -15.09
N ALA A 171 3.28 6.20 -14.57
CA ALA A 171 4.71 6.48 -14.67
C ALA A 171 5.57 5.40 -13.96
N ALA A 172 5.12 4.92 -12.79
CA ALA A 172 5.77 3.81 -12.10
C ALA A 172 5.72 2.51 -12.92
N VAL A 173 4.59 2.20 -13.54
CA VAL A 173 4.47 1.05 -14.46
C VAL A 173 5.41 1.20 -15.65
N GLN A 174 5.48 2.37 -16.27
CA GLN A 174 6.39 2.64 -17.39
C GLN A 174 7.86 2.53 -17.02
N PHE A 175 8.22 2.97 -15.80
CA PHE A 175 9.57 2.78 -15.26
C PHE A 175 9.91 1.28 -15.18
N LEU A 176 9.02 0.46 -14.64
CA LEU A 176 9.21 -0.99 -14.55
C LEU A 176 9.26 -1.65 -15.93
N GLN A 177 8.45 -1.20 -16.91
CA GLN A 177 8.47 -1.73 -18.28
C GLN A 177 9.81 -1.53 -18.99
N GLN A 178 10.59 -0.55 -18.57
CA GLN A 178 11.93 -0.25 -19.11
C GLN A 178 13.06 -0.85 -18.26
N HIS A 179 12.72 -1.43 -17.09
CA HIS A 179 13.73 -1.98 -16.18
C HIS A 179 14.26 -3.32 -16.69
N PRO A 180 15.60 -3.54 -16.74
CA PRO A 180 16.20 -4.71 -17.36
C PRO A 180 15.86 -6.05 -16.71
N ASP A 181 15.46 -6.04 -15.42
CA ASP A 181 15.16 -7.27 -14.66
C ASP A 181 13.64 -7.57 -14.60
N ILE A 182 12.78 -6.71 -15.17
CA ILE A 182 11.32 -6.83 -15.06
C ILE A 182 10.69 -7.24 -16.39
N ASP A 183 9.76 -8.18 -16.34
CA ASP A 183 8.94 -8.55 -17.50
C ASP A 183 7.89 -7.47 -17.77
N PRO A 184 8.01 -6.71 -18.88
CA PRO A 184 7.14 -5.59 -19.17
C PRO A 184 5.67 -6.00 -19.40
N LYS A 185 5.40 -7.29 -19.62
CA LYS A 185 4.05 -7.83 -19.85
C LYS A 185 3.40 -8.40 -18.57
N ARG A 186 4.17 -8.53 -17.51
CA ARG A 186 3.71 -9.09 -16.23
C ARG A 186 3.86 -8.07 -15.10
N ILE A 187 3.21 -6.92 -15.26
CA ILE A 187 3.15 -5.88 -14.23
C ILE A 187 1.70 -5.73 -13.78
N GLY A 188 1.44 -5.99 -12.49
CA GLY A 188 0.16 -5.77 -11.84
C GLY A 188 0.18 -4.52 -10.97
N VAL A 189 -0.98 -3.96 -10.70
CA VAL A 189 -1.14 -2.81 -9.79
C VAL A 189 -2.04 -3.19 -8.63
N VAL A 190 -1.57 -2.98 -7.42
CA VAL A 190 -2.29 -3.26 -6.17
C VAL A 190 -2.45 -1.95 -5.41
N GLY A 191 -3.65 -1.59 -5.05
CA GLY A 191 -3.91 -0.38 -4.26
C GLY A 191 -4.76 -0.66 -3.03
N HIS A 192 -4.41 -0.03 -1.91
CA HIS A 192 -5.18 -0.10 -0.68
C HIS A 192 -5.95 1.20 -0.44
N SER A 193 -7.19 1.11 0.03
CA SER A 193 -8.03 2.27 0.33
C SER A 193 -8.12 3.21 -0.89
N GLN A 194 -7.81 4.49 -0.78
CA GLN A 194 -7.75 5.44 -1.90
C GLN A 194 -6.81 4.96 -3.02
N GLY A 195 -5.71 4.25 -2.69
CA GLY A 195 -4.83 3.63 -3.69
C GLY A 195 -5.55 2.60 -4.56
N GLY A 196 -6.51 1.85 -3.99
CA GLY A 196 -7.37 0.93 -4.74
C GLY A 196 -8.31 1.67 -5.70
N THR A 197 -8.81 2.85 -5.33
CA THR A 197 -9.57 3.72 -6.26
C THR A 197 -8.67 4.20 -7.41
N VAL A 198 -7.41 4.56 -7.13
CA VAL A 198 -6.44 4.90 -8.19
C VAL A 198 -6.19 3.71 -9.11
N ALA A 199 -6.07 2.49 -8.57
CA ALA A 199 -5.93 1.27 -9.38
C ALA A 199 -7.15 1.03 -10.29
N GLN A 200 -8.39 1.33 -9.82
CA GLN A 200 -9.61 1.26 -10.65
C GLN A 200 -9.55 2.24 -11.83
N ILE A 201 -9.11 3.48 -11.60
CA ILE A 201 -8.93 4.50 -12.65
C ILE A 201 -7.88 4.03 -13.65
N LEU A 202 -6.73 3.60 -13.17
CA LEU A 202 -5.63 3.13 -14.01
C LEU A 202 -6.03 1.90 -14.83
N GLY A 203 -6.74 0.95 -14.24
CA GLY A 203 -7.26 -0.23 -14.93
C GLY A 203 -8.22 0.10 -16.08
N HIS A 204 -9.02 1.17 -15.97
CA HIS A 204 -9.83 1.67 -17.06
C HIS A 204 -9.00 2.38 -18.13
N LEU A 205 -8.14 3.34 -17.73
CA LEU A 205 -7.49 4.25 -18.67
C LEU A 205 -6.18 3.71 -19.27
N TYR A 206 -5.57 2.70 -18.62
CA TYR A 206 -4.28 2.14 -19.01
C TYR A 206 -4.21 0.62 -18.91
N GLY A 207 -5.37 -0.05 -18.82
CA GLY A 207 -5.50 -1.48 -18.52
C GLY A 207 -4.82 -2.40 -19.51
N ASP A 208 -4.75 -2.05 -20.79
CA ASP A 208 -4.09 -2.86 -21.84
C ASP A 208 -2.58 -3.06 -21.59
N SER A 209 -1.99 -2.25 -20.75
CA SER A 209 -0.57 -2.32 -20.37
C SER A 209 -0.32 -3.02 -19.04
N LEU A 210 -1.36 -3.56 -18.41
CA LEU A 210 -1.32 -4.20 -17.09
C LEU A 210 -1.71 -5.66 -17.17
N ALA A 211 -1.07 -6.50 -16.35
CA ALA A 211 -1.51 -7.89 -16.17
C ALA A 211 -2.83 -7.94 -15.38
N PHE A 212 -2.98 -7.13 -14.36
CA PHE A 212 -4.18 -7.06 -13.50
C PHE A 212 -4.20 -5.78 -12.66
N ILE A 213 -5.34 -5.53 -12.02
CA ILE A 213 -5.44 -4.64 -10.86
C ILE A 213 -6.00 -5.39 -9.64
N ALA A 214 -5.57 -4.97 -8.45
CA ALA A 214 -6.20 -5.37 -7.19
C ALA A 214 -6.57 -4.12 -6.37
N SER A 215 -7.84 -4.05 -5.99
CA SER A 215 -8.45 -2.95 -5.24
C SER A 215 -8.82 -3.46 -3.85
N LEU A 216 -7.99 -3.13 -2.84
CA LEU A 216 -8.08 -3.65 -1.48
C LEU A 216 -8.72 -2.61 -0.56
N ALA A 217 -9.79 -2.95 0.14
CA ALA A 217 -10.54 -2.08 1.07
C ALA A 217 -10.82 -0.69 0.47
N ALA A 218 -11.13 -0.63 -0.83
CA ALA A 218 -11.32 0.63 -1.55
C ALA A 218 -12.78 0.86 -1.91
N PRO A 219 -13.28 2.12 -1.84
CA PRO A 219 -14.65 2.42 -2.22
C PRO A 219 -14.85 2.21 -3.72
N THR A 220 -16.00 1.61 -4.06
CA THR A 220 -16.53 1.43 -5.42
C THR A 220 -17.78 2.29 -5.62
N TYR A 221 -18.03 3.23 -4.71
CA TYR A 221 -19.13 4.19 -4.67
C TYR A 221 -18.57 5.59 -4.34
N ASP A 222 -19.41 6.59 -4.50
CA ASP A 222 -19.03 8.00 -4.39
C ASP A 222 -18.50 8.41 -3.01
N THR A 223 -17.76 9.52 -2.99
CA THR A 223 -17.10 10.05 -1.80
C THR A 223 -18.10 10.43 -0.70
N GLN A 224 -19.28 10.98 -1.05
CA GLN A 224 -20.27 11.34 -0.05
C GLN A 224 -20.74 10.11 0.75
N ARG A 225 -21.06 9.00 0.05
CA ARG A 225 -21.47 7.75 0.71
C ARG A 225 -20.34 7.18 1.58
N ARG A 226 -19.09 7.27 1.13
CA ARG A 226 -17.93 6.83 1.91
C ARG A 226 -17.84 7.60 3.24
N ILE A 227 -17.95 8.93 3.19
CA ILE A 227 -17.91 9.77 4.38
C ILE A 227 -19.13 9.53 5.27
N THR A 228 -20.30 9.30 4.68
CA THR A 228 -21.50 8.92 5.44
C THR A 228 -21.27 7.65 6.24
N HIS A 229 -20.66 6.62 5.65
CA HIS A 229 -20.34 5.37 6.34
C HIS A 229 -19.35 5.58 7.50
N GLU A 230 -18.30 6.35 7.28
CA GLU A 230 -17.32 6.70 8.33
C GLU A 230 -17.98 7.42 9.51
N TYR A 231 -18.85 8.39 9.24
CA TYR A 231 -19.60 9.08 10.31
C TYR A 231 -20.61 8.17 11.00
N TYR A 232 -21.29 7.31 10.24
CA TYR A 232 -22.22 6.33 10.80
C TYR A 232 -21.53 5.44 11.83
N ASN A 233 -20.39 4.85 11.48
CA ASN A 233 -19.61 4.04 12.40
C ASN A 233 -19.10 4.88 13.59
N GLY A 234 -18.66 6.11 13.37
CA GLY A 234 -18.22 7.00 14.43
C GLY A 234 -19.31 7.30 15.46
N PHE A 235 -20.55 7.51 15.02
CA PHE A 235 -21.68 7.70 15.92
C PHE A 235 -22.06 6.41 16.66
N LEU A 236 -22.03 5.25 15.98
CA LEU A 236 -22.27 3.95 16.64
C LEU A 236 -21.22 3.68 17.71
N CYS A 237 -19.94 3.92 17.42
CA CYS A 237 -18.86 3.75 18.38
C CYS A 237 -18.92 4.74 19.54
N SER A 238 -19.64 5.83 19.37
CA SER A 238 -19.99 6.79 20.45
C SER A 238 -21.27 6.44 21.20
N SER A 239 -21.80 5.21 21.00
CA SER A 239 -23.01 4.70 21.65
C SER A 239 -24.32 5.43 21.26
N GLU A 240 -24.36 6.06 20.09
CA GLU A 240 -25.61 6.61 19.56
C GLU A 240 -26.52 5.46 19.08
N PRO A 241 -27.84 5.56 19.25
CA PRO A 241 -28.81 4.64 18.68
C PRO A 241 -28.68 4.58 17.13
N GLU A 242 -28.85 3.41 16.53
CA GLU A 242 -28.64 3.17 15.10
C GLU A 242 -29.40 4.15 14.19
N GLU A 243 -30.68 4.39 14.47
CA GLU A 243 -31.50 5.33 13.70
C GLU A 243 -30.98 6.77 13.78
N VAL A 244 -30.51 7.17 14.96
CA VAL A 244 -29.92 8.50 15.18
C VAL A 244 -28.58 8.61 14.47
N ALA A 245 -27.72 7.57 14.55
CA ALA A 245 -26.46 7.51 13.87
C ALA A 245 -26.62 7.65 12.34
N ARG A 246 -27.63 6.97 11.77
CA ARG A 246 -27.96 7.00 10.34
C ARG A 246 -28.36 8.41 9.88
N ASP A 247 -29.31 9.05 10.57
CA ASP A 247 -29.77 10.40 10.23
C ASP A 247 -28.68 11.47 10.39
N LYS A 248 -27.92 11.39 11.51
CA LYS A 248 -26.81 12.31 11.78
C LYS A 248 -25.67 12.18 10.77
N SER A 249 -25.33 10.96 10.37
CA SER A 249 -24.19 10.71 9.47
C SER A 249 -24.42 11.29 8.07
N GLU A 250 -25.61 11.11 7.52
CA GLU A 250 -25.97 11.66 6.20
C GLU A 250 -25.93 13.19 6.21
N LYS A 251 -26.60 13.81 7.19
CA LYS A 251 -26.64 15.27 7.35
C LYS A 251 -25.25 15.85 7.55
N LYS A 252 -24.42 15.19 8.38
CA LYS A 252 -23.07 15.65 8.65
C LYS A 252 -22.17 15.53 7.41
N ALA A 253 -22.23 14.42 6.67
CA ALA A 253 -21.45 14.23 5.46
C ALA A 253 -21.76 15.32 4.42
N ILE A 254 -23.03 15.61 4.17
CA ILE A 254 -23.46 16.67 3.25
C ILE A 254 -22.98 18.03 3.73
N SER A 255 -23.18 18.35 5.02
CA SER A 255 -22.76 19.62 5.59
C SER A 255 -21.25 19.85 5.48
N ASP A 256 -20.46 18.84 5.86
CA ASP A 256 -18.99 18.97 5.86
C ASP A 256 -18.43 19.05 4.45
N LEU A 257 -18.96 18.29 3.47
CA LEU A 257 -18.58 18.42 2.07
C LEU A 257 -18.90 19.81 1.50
N ASN A 258 -20.07 20.37 1.81
CA ASN A 258 -20.42 21.72 1.40
C ASN A 258 -19.45 22.77 1.99
N TRP A 259 -19.10 22.62 3.28
CA TRP A 259 -18.13 23.50 3.94
C TRP A 259 -16.72 23.36 3.34
N VAL A 260 -16.25 22.13 3.12
CA VAL A 260 -14.94 21.85 2.56
C VAL A 260 -14.81 22.39 1.14
N ASN A 261 -15.87 22.27 0.33
CA ASN A 261 -15.91 22.81 -1.04
C ASN A 261 -15.96 24.34 -1.07
N ALA A 262 -16.71 24.95 -0.14
CA ALA A 262 -16.77 26.40 -0.05
C ALA A 262 -15.48 27.03 0.49
N PHE A 263 -14.81 26.36 1.42
CA PHE A 263 -13.65 26.90 2.16
C PHE A 263 -12.51 25.88 2.27
N PRO A 264 -11.81 25.52 1.18
CA PRO A 264 -10.71 24.56 1.20
C PRO A 264 -9.42 25.18 1.79
N LEU A 265 -9.49 25.68 3.04
CA LEU A 265 -8.46 26.52 3.65
C LEU A 265 -7.27 25.72 4.16
N ILE A 266 -7.50 24.54 4.73
CA ILE A 266 -6.43 23.67 5.24
C ILE A 266 -6.16 22.51 4.29
N LYS A 267 -4.96 21.92 4.40
CA LYS A 267 -4.51 20.87 3.46
C LYS A 267 -5.47 19.69 3.38
N THR A 268 -5.98 19.22 4.52
CA THR A 268 -6.93 18.10 4.58
C THR A 268 -8.26 18.43 3.91
N TRP A 269 -8.79 19.64 4.14
CA TRP A 269 -10.04 20.08 3.51
C TRP A 269 -9.89 20.23 2.00
N ARG A 270 -8.77 20.79 1.55
CA ARG A 270 -8.47 20.91 0.13
C ARG A 270 -8.40 19.54 -0.54
N HIS A 271 -7.71 18.58 0.08
CA HIS A 271 -7.66 17.22 -0.43
C HIS A 271 -9.06 16.59 -0.51
N LEU A 272 -9.90 16.76 0.51
CA LEU A 272 -11.27 16.25 0.51
C LEU A 272 -12.13 16.93 -0.55
N SER A 273 -11.94 18.24 -0.77
CA SER A 273 -12.62 18.99 -1.84
C SER A 273 -12.28 18.43 -3.23
N GLU A 274 -11.00 18.12 -3.50
CA GLU A 274 -10.57 17.51 -4.77
C GLU A 274 -11.22 16.12 -5.02
N LEU A 275 -11.64 15.44 -3.95
CA LEU A 275 -12.26 14.11 -4.03
C LEU A 275 -13.81 14.17 -4.01
N SER A 276 -14.41 15.29 -3.66
CA SER A 276 -15.83 15.36 -3.27
C SER A 276 -16.80 14.94 -4.37
N GLU A 277 -16.48 15.23 -5.63
CA GLU A 277 -17.31 14.94 -6.80
C GLU A 277 -16.92 13.64 -7.51
N PHE A 278 -15.89 12.94 -7.02
CA PHE A 278 -15.42 11.74 -7.68
C PHE A 278 -16.39 10.57 -7.49
N SER A 279 -16.68 9.87 -8.62
CA SER A 279 -17.40 8.61 -8.64
C SER A 279 -16.59 7.54 -9.39
N PRO A 280 -16.37 6.37 -8.80
CA PRO A 280 -15.65 5.28 -9.46
C PRO A 280 -16.51 4.56 -10.53
N ALA A 281 -17.84 4.73 -10.52
CA ALA A 281 -18.75 3.97 -11.36
C ALA A 281 -18.43 4.00 -12.88
N PRO A 282 -18.05 5.14 -13.50
CA PRO A 282 -17.66 5.17 -14.91
C PRO A 282 -16.42 4.32 -15.22
N HIS A 283 -15.45 4.27 -14.27
CA HIS A 283 -14.24 3.48 -14.43
C HIS A 283 -14.53 1.99 -14.28
N LEU A 284 -15.30 1.63 -13.27
CA LEU A 284 -15.71 0.24 -13.02
C LEU A 284 -16.48 -0.37 -14.21
N ALA A 285 -17.33 0.42 -14.87
CA ALA A 285 -18.07 -0.01 -16.05
C ALA A 285 -17.18 -0.32 -17.26
N GLN A 286 -15.97 0.19 -17.30
CA GLN A 286 -15.02 0.06 -18.40
C GLN A 286 -13.86 -0.90 -18.11
N LEU A 287 -13.80 -1.52 -16.92
CA LEU A 287 -12.77 -2.51 -16.61
C LEU A 287 -12.90 -3.73 -17.54
N ARG A 288 -11.76 -4.16 -18.09
CA ARG A 288 -11.69 -5.31 -19.01
C ARG A 288 -10.62 -6.32 -18.59
N LEU A 289 -9.56 -5.87 -17.89
CA LEU A 289 -8.47 -6.70 -17.41
C LEU A 289 -8.90 -7.51 -16.18
N PRO A 290 -8.14 -8.56 -15.82
CA PRO A 290 -8.33 -9.27 -14.55
C PRO A 290 -8.30 -8.28 -13.37
N SER A 291 -9.33 -8.34 -12.53
CA SER A 291 -9.53 -7.38 -11.45
C SER A 291 -9.95 -8.09 -10.17
N TYR A 292 -9.24 -7.79 -9.08
CA TYR A 292 -9.52 -8.33 -7.76
C TYR A 292 -10.04 -7.23 -6.83
N PHE A 293 -11.18 -7.47 -6.20
CA PHE A 293 -11.77 -6.57 -5.23
C PHE A 293 -11.91 -7.29 -3.90
N ALA A 294 -11.16 -6.85 -2.91
CA ALA A 294 -11.24 -7.35 -1.54
C ALA A 294 -11.87 -6.29 -0.63
N PHE A 295 -12.87 -6.71 0.13
CA PHE A 295 -13.52 -5.90 1.15
C PHE A 295 -13.38 -6.58 2.51
N ALA A 296 -13.22 -5.79 3.56
CA ALA A 296 -13.24 -6.25 4.93
C ALA A 296 -14.63 -5.98 5.55
N GLU A 297 -15.18 -6.98 6.24
CA GLU A 297 -16.56 -6.89 6.75
C GLU A 297 -16.71 -5.81 7.83
N LEU A 298 -15.72 -5.68 8.69
CA LEU A 298 -15.71 -4.74 9.83
C LEU A 298 -14.91 -3.46 9.54
N ASP A 299 -14.85 -3.08 8.27
CA ASP A 299 -14.15 -1.88 7.84
C ASP A 299 -14.90 -0.61 8.30
N TYR A 300 -14.22 0.20 9.11
CA TYR A 300 -14.76 1.45 9.64
C TYR A 300 -14.98 2.51 8.55
N TYR A 301 -14.14 2.53 7.50
CA TYR A 301 -14.10 3.56 6.47
C TYR A 301 -14.86 3.20 5.21
N VAL A 302 -14.89 1.91 4.82
CA VAL A 302 -15.43 1.43 3.55
C VAL A 302 -16.42 0.29 3.77
N SER A 303 -17.70 0.53 3.54
CA SER A 303 -18.73 -0.52 3.65
C SER A 303 -18.53 -1.60 2.60
N ALA A 304 -18.30 -2.83 3.03
CA ALA A 304 -18.22 -4.00 2.17
C ALA A 304 -19.55 -4.23 1.41
N GLU A 305 -20.68 -4.11 2.09
CA GLU A 305 -22.02 -4.28 1.50
C GLU A 305 -22.27 -3.29 0.37
N TRP A 306 -22.04 -2.00 0.64
CA TRP A 306 -22.22 -0.95 -0.37
C TRP A 306 -21.20 -1.10 -1.50
N GLY A 307 -19.98 -1.50 -1.16
CA GLY A 307 -18.92 -1.73 -2.12
C GLY A 307 -19.25 -2.81 -3.13
N VAL A 308 -19.64 -3.98 -2.65
CA VAL A 308 -20.06 -5.11 -3.50
C VAL A 308 -21.30 -4.75 -4.34
N SER A 309 -22.30 -4.10 -3.73
CA SER A 309 -23.51 -3.69 -4.43
C SER A 309 -23.23 -2.69 -5.55
N ALA A 310 -22.45 -1.65 -5.26
CA ALA A 310 -22.08 -0.61 -6.24
C ALA A 310 -21.24 -1.19 -7.38
N LEU A 311 -20.26 -2.05 -7.08
CA LEU A 311 -19.43 -2.71 -8.08
C LEU A 311 -20.28 -3.58 -9.03
N LYS A 312 -21.17 -4.41 -8.49
CA LYS A 312 -22.09 -5.25 -9.29
C LYS A 312 -23.01 -4.41 -10.17
N LYS A 313 -23.45 -3.25 -9.68
CA LYS A 313 -24.31 -2.33 -10.43
C LYS A 313 -23.56 -1.61 -11.55
N ALA A 314 -22.32 -1.19 -11.29
CA ALA A 314 -21.51 -0.40 -12.23
C ALA A 314 -20.86 -1.27 -13.31
N ALA A 315 -20.32 -2.44 -12.95
CA ALA A 315 -19.63 -3.32 -13.87
C ALA A 315 -20.63 -4.03 -14.78
N GLY A 316 -20.60 -3.73 -16.08
CA GLY A 316 -21.47 -4.39 -17.07
C GLY A 316 -21.11 -5.85 -17.34
N ASN A 317 -19.86 -6.24 -17.06
CA ASN A 317 -19.36 -7.62 -17.19
C ASN A 317 -18.35 -7.92 -16.06
N LEU A 318 -18.67 -8.93 -15.24
CA LEU A 318 -17.84 -9.38 -14.13
C LEU A 318 -16.99 -10.63 -14.47
N ALA A 319 -16.92 -11.05 -15.72
CA ALA A 319 -16.24 -12.29 -16.10
C ALA A 319 -14.76 -12.33 -15.69
N ASN A 320 -14.08 -11.18 -15.69
CA ASN A 320 -12.68 -11.04 -15.28
C ASN A 320 -12.54 -10.42 -13.89
N THR A 321 -13.61 -10.41 -13.08
CA THR A 321 -13.63 -9.74 -11.78
C THR A 321 -13.85 -10.75 -10.68
N THR A 322 -12.90 -10.81 -9.74
CA THR A 322 -13.02 -11.56 -8.48
C THR A 322 -13.43 -10.61 -7.38
N ILE A 323 -14.47 -10.94 -6.64
CA ILE A 323 -14.97 -10.15 -5.51
C ILE A 323 -14.93 -11.03 -4.26
N GLN A 324 -14.23 -10.57 -3.22
CA GLN A 324 -14.17 -11.27 -1.93
C GLN A 324 -14.49 -10.31 -0.79
N VAL A 325 -15.26 -10.81 0.18
CA VAL A 325 -15.51 -10.14 1.46
C VAL A 325 -14.93 -11.03 2.56
N PHE A 326 -14.07 -10.44 3.38
CA PHE A 326 -13.39 -11.14 4.46
C PHE A 326 -14.06 -10.84 5.80
N PRO A 327 -14.67 -11.85 6.45
CA PRO A 327 -15.37 -11.64 7.70
C PRO A 327 -14.41 -11.37 8.86
N GLY A 328 -14.84 -10.56 9.82
CA GLY A 328 -14.10 -10.26 11.04
C GLY A 328 -12.82 -9.46 10.83
N LEU A 329 -12.65 -8.79 9.68
CA LEU A 329 -11.45 -8.00 9.38
C LEU A 329 -11.76 -6.51 9.33
N ASP A 330 -10.80 -5.70 9.77
CA ASP A 330 -10.80 -4.26 9.69
C ASP A 330 -10.29 -3.73 8.34
N HIS A 331 -10.18 -2.41 8.21
CA HIS A 331 -9.74 -1.72 6.98
C HIS A 331 -8.39 -2.20 6.44
N ASP A 332 -7.45 -2.58 7.30
CA ASP A 332 -6.12 -3.05 6.93
C ASP A 332 -6.02 -4.60 6.85
N PHE A 333 -7.17 -5.30 6.84
CA PHE A 333 -7.26 -6.76 6.85
C PHE A 333 -6.65 -7.41 8.09
N ARG A 334 -6.69 -6.72 9.24
CA ARG A 334 -6.34 -7.28 10.55
C ARG A 334 -7.59 -7.87 11.19
N GLN A 335 -7.41 -8.91 11.99
CA GLN A 335 -8.52 -9.45 12.78
C GLN A 335 -8.93 -8.47 13.88
N THR A 336 -10.21 -8.21 13.97
CA THR A 336 -10.81 -7.32 14.97
C THR A 336 -12.09 -7.93 15.56
N ALA A 337 -12.46 -7.49 16.75
CA ALA A 337 -13.67 -7.96 17.43
C ALA A 337 -14.94 -7.31 16.82
N ASP A 338 -14.86 -6.06 16.47
CA ASP A 338 -15.95 -5.26 15.87
C ASP A 338 -15.36 -4.03 15.13
N VAL A 339 -16.23 -3.25 14.52
CA VAL A 339 -15.86 -2.04 13.76
C VAL A 339 -15.15 -1.01 14.62
N CYS A 340 -15.56 -0.85 15.88
CA CYS A 340 -14.99 0.18 16.76
C CYS A 340 -13.61 -0.20 17.25
N ALA A 341 -13.40 -1.47 17.59
CA ALA A 341 -12.06 -2.00 17.94
C ALA A 341 -11.07 -1.87 16.77
N GLY A 342 -11.51 -2.06 15.53
CA GLY A 342 -10.70 -1.82 14.33
C GLY A 342 -10.29 -0.35 14.20
N ALA A 343 -11.21 0.58 14.43
CA ALA A 343 -10.93 2.00 14.40
C ALA A 343 -9.94 2.45 15.50
N GLU A 344 -10.02 1.86 16.69
CA GLU A 344 -9.07 2.14 17.80
C GLU A 344 -7.66 1.68 17.45
N LEU A 345 -7.51 0.50 16.84
CA LEU A 345 -6.21 0.00 16.37
C LEU A 345 -5.55 0.97 15.37
N ASP A 346 -6.33 1.50 14.43
CA ASP A 346 -5.84 2.46 13.44
C ASP A 346 -5.44 3.80 14.09
N LEU A 347 -6.21 4.28 15.06
CA LEU A 347 -5.87 5.50 15.80
C LEU A 347 -4.61 5.35 16.65
N ASP A 348 -4.42 4.21 17.29
CA ASP A 348 -3.23 3.93 18.10
C ASP A 348 -1.98 3.82 17.23
N GLU A 349 -2.07 3.17 16.07
CA GLU A 349 -0.98 3.10 15.12
C GLU A 349 -0.58 4.48 14.58
N ARG A 350 -1.55 5.36 14.28
CA ARG A 350 -1.29 6.75 13.88
C ARG A 350 -0.60 7.55 14.97
N ARG A 351 -1.04 7.44 16.24
CA ARG A 351 -0.42 8.11 17.40
C ARG A 351 1.03 7.67 17.59
N GLN A 352 1.31 6.37 17.46
CA GLN A 352 2.65 5.81 17.60
C GLN A 352 3.58 6.31 16.48
N ASN A 353 3.08 6.38 15.25
CA ASN A 353 3.82 6.90 14.10
C ASN A 353 4.16 8.39 14.25
N ASP A 354 3.23 9.19 14.74
CA ASP A 354 3.49 10.61 15.02
C ASP A 354 4.50 10.81 16.17
N ALA A 355 4.42 9.98 17.21
CA ALA A 355 5.39 9.99 18.29
C ALA A 355 6.80 9.58 17.82
N SER A 356 6.90 8.59 16.94
CA SER A 356 8.17 8.14 16.33
C SER A 356 8.77 9.22 15.44
N LYS A 357 7.97 9.89 14.61
CA LYS A 357 8.41 11.01 13.78
C LYS A 357 8.93 12.18 14.62
N ASN A 358 8.23 12.53 15.71
CA ASN A 358 8.64 13.60 16.60
C ASN A 358 9.96 13.25 17.32
N ARG A 359 10.14 11.99 17.74
CA ARG A 359 11.38 11.50 18.34
C ARG A 359 12.54 11.56 17.34
N ALA A 360 12.36 11.07 16.12
CA ALA A 360 13.39 11.15 15.06
C ALA A 360 13.78 12.58 14.71
N LEU A 361 12.83 13.53 14.78
CA LEU A 361 13.09 14.96 14.62
C LEU A 361 13.88 15.57 15.82
N GLU A 362 13.67 15.07 17.02
CA GLU A 362 14.42 15.47 18.22
C GLU A 362 15.81 14.83 18.22
N GLU A 363 15.94 13.56 17.88
CA GLU A 363 17.21 12.85 17.76
C GLU A 363 18.11 13.42 16.66
N ALA A 364 17.53 13.83 15.51
CA ALA A 364 18.27 14.55 14.47
C ALA A 364 18.82 15.91 14.92
N LYS A 365 18.32 16.46 16.04
CA LYS A 365 18.81 17.69 16.67
C LYS A 365 19.81 17.42 17.80
N SER A 366 19.92 16.19 18.31
CA SER A 366 20.86 15.79 19.35
C SER A 366 21.92 14.84 18.77
N THR A 367 23.19 15.17 18.98
CA THR A 367 24.35 14.40 18.48
C THR A 367 24.66 13.12 19.28
N ASP A 368 23.79 12.69 20.17
CA ASP A 368 24.00 11.49 21.00
C ASP A 368 22.87 10.48 20.75
N ALA A 369 23.13 9.57 19.80
CA ALA A 369 22.29 8.40 19.53
C ALA A 369 22.85 7.20 20.30
N LEU A 370 22.19 6.78 21.39
CA LEU A 370 22.36 5.45 21.96
C LEU A 370 21.02 4.89 22.44
N GLU A 371 20.65 3.79 21.76
CA GLU A 371 19.81 2.66 22.19
C GLU A 371 18.53 2.93 22.99
N SER A 372 17.39 2.69 22.36
CA SER A 372 16.24 2.12 23.06
C SER A 372 15.38 1.25 22.14
N ASP A 373 15.71 -0.03 22.11
CA ASP A 373 15.04 -1.12 21.36
C ASP A 373 13.86 -1.73 22.17
N GLU A 374 13.23 -1.00 23.09
CA GLU A 374 12.29 -1.53 24.09
C GLU A 374 10.80 -1.24 23.86
N LEU A 375 10.40 -0.68 22.72
CA LEU A 375 9.00 -0.63 22.31
C LEU A 375 8.75 -1.53 21.09
N ARG A 376 9.04 -2.83 21.22
CA ARG A 376 8.53 -3.82 20.27
C ARG A 376 7.00 -3.84 20.37
N GLN A 377 6.38 -3.08 19.47
CA GLN A 377 4.95 -3.12 19.22
C GLN A 377 4.48 -4.56 18.99
N LYS A 378 3.35 -4.89 19.57
CA LYS A 378 2.64 -6.12 19.25
C LYS A 378 2.44 -6.15 17.73
N LYS A 379 3.04 -7.12 17.03
CA LYS A 379 2.91 -7.23 15.56
C LYS A 379 1.45 -7.19 15.18
N PRO A 380 1.05 -6.44 14.14
CA PRO A 380 -0.30 -6.45 13.64
C PRO A 380 -0.76 -7.87 13.29
N ASN A 381 -1.97 -8.24 13.68
CA ASN A 381 -2.53 -9.56 13.43
C ASN A 381 -3.25 -9.62 12.06
N TYR A 382 -2.47 -9.55 10.97
CA TYR A 382 -3.00 -9.66 9.62
C TYR A 382 -3.59 -11.04 9.33
N SER A 383 -4.69 -11.08 8.61
CA SER A 383 -5.43 -12.30 8.28
C SER A 383 -4.66 -13.21 7.32
N LYS A 384 -4.39 -14.43 7.76
CA LYS A 384 -3.77 -15.45 6.91
C LYS A 384 -4.69 -15.92 5.78
N ASP A 385 -6.01 -15.83 5.96
CA ASP A 385 -6.97 -16.17 4.91
C ASP A 385 -6.99 -15.12 3.81
N PHE A 386 -6.95 -13.83 4.18
CA PHE A 386 -6.75 -12.76 3.20
C PHE A 386 -5.44 -12.94 2.43
N GLN A 387 -4.32 -13.09 3.14
CA GLN A 387 -3.00 -13.26 2.53
C GLN A 387 -2.96 -14.44 1.55
N ARG A 388 -3.51 -15.60 1.95
CA ARG A 388 -3.54 -16.80 1.10
C ARG A 388 -4.39 -16.60 -0.15
N ASN A 389 -5.62 -16.12 -0.01
CA ASN A 389 -6.53 -15.91 -1.14
C ASN A 389 -5.97 -14.88 -2.13
N PHE A 390 -5.44 -13.78 -1.61
CA PHE A 390 -4.85 -12.73 -2.43
C PHE A 390 -3.59 -13.21 -3.16
N GLN A 391 -2.70 -13.91 -2.46
CA GLN A 391 -1.50 -14.51 -3.06
C GLN A 391 -1.86 -15.48 -4.18
N GLN A 392 -2.79 -16.41 -3.92
CA GLN A 392 -3.22 -17.41 -4.90
C GLN A 392 -3.74 -16.76 -6.16
N TRP A 393 -4.57 -15.73 -6.02
CA TRP A 393 -5.13 -15.01 -7.16
C TRP A 393 -4.02 -14.30 -7.97
N VAL A 394 -3.14 -13.55 -7.33
CA VAL A 394 -2.05 -12.82 -8.00
C VAL A 394 -1.09 -13.76 -8.73
N LEU A 395 -0.69 -14.87 -8.08
CA LEU A 395 0.21 -15.85 -8.70
C LEU A 395 -0.43 -16.51 -9.92
N ALA A 396 -1.74 -16.79 -9.88
CA ALA A 396 -2.47 -17.31 -11.03
C ALA A 396 -2.48 -16.31 -12.21
N GLU A 397 -2.71 -15.02 -11.96
CA GLU A 397 -2.65 -13.98 -12.99
C GLU A 397 -1.26 -13.83 -13.62
N PHE A 398 -0.21 -14.00 -12.82
CA PHE A 398 1.16 -14.05 -13.32
C PHE A 398 1.55 -15.40 -13.95
N ARG A 399 0.66 -16.39 -13.95
CA ARG A 399 0.90 -17.78 -14.39
C ARG A 399 2.07 -18.42 -13.65
N LEU A 400 2.19 -18.14 -12.35
CA LEU A 400 3.16 -18.75 -11.46
C LEU A 400 2.51 -19.90 -10.71
N ASN A 401 3.21 -21.03 -10.59
CA ASN A 401 2.69 -22.18 -9.83
C ASN A 401 2.70 -21.88 -8.34
N ILE A 402 1.63 -22.26 -7.65
CA ILE A 402 1.58 -22.31 -6.19
C ILE A 402 2.16 -23.68 -5.80
N LEU A 403 3.26 -23.66 -5.08
CA LEU A 403 3.86 -24.85 -4.49
C LEU A 403 3.09 -25.30 -3.26
#